data_eda8001989ecd24132e36678362d49cf
#
_entry.id   eda8001989ecd24132e36678362d49cf
#
_cell.length_a   1.000
_cell.length_b   1.000
_cell.length_c   1.000
_cell.angle_alpha   90.00
_cell.angle_beta   90.00
_cell.angle_gamma   90.00
#
_symmetry.space_group_name_H-M   'P 1'
#
loop_
_entity.id
_entity.type
_entity.pdbx_description
1 polymer ?
#
loop_
_entity_poly.entity_id
_entity_poly.type
_entity_poly.pdbx_seq_one_letter_code
_entity_poly.pdbx_strand_id
1 'polypeptide(L)'
;LQCHRSSCYVLNNYNAGVLVARYLIGLGHRSVACIATPLNKDNSARLRRLEGLRDVFREACPEGRFLVRTCTITPEQERGDLNIEHRTGYTLARRCMAERDITAFVAVNDMVAYGVLDAILESGARVPEDYSLCGFDNIYPSHFSRVGLTTVEHHIAEKGRSALEMLHNRITSGPGCSITRVEVMPELVVRSSTGPAPVQRQAGGPLGRPQAEDDGR
;
A
#
# COMPACT_ATOMS: atom_id res chain seq x y z
N LEU A 1 -12.52 -7.91 13.03
CA LEU A 1 -13.43 -8.92 13.57
C LEU A 1 -12.62 -9.95 14.33
N GLN A 2 -12.70 -9.95 15.69
CA GLN A 2 -12.13 -11.01 16.51
C GLN A 2 -13.05 -12.22 16.38
N CYS A 3 -12.66 -13.21 15.56
CA CYS A 3 -13.38 -14.47 15.42
C CYS A 3 -13.16 -15.37 16.63
N HIS A 4 -13.75 -15.05 17.78
CA HIS A 4 -13.66 -15.90 18.97
C HIS A 4 -14.60 -17.11 18.96
N ARG A 5 -15.53 -17.20 18.01
CA ARG A 5 -16.58 -18.23 17.95
C ARG A 5 -16.67 -18.99 16.62
N SER A 6 -15.77 -18.74 15.68
CA SER A 6 -15.78 -19.41 14.37
C SER A 6 -14.35 -19.66 13.88
N SER A 7 -14.18 -20.73 13.11
CA SER A 7 -12.94 -20.95 12.39
C SER A 7 -12.69 -19.82 11.40
N CYS A 8 -11.45 -19.38 11.26
CA CYS A 8 -11.10 -18.29 10.37
C CYS A 8 -9.72 -18.46 9.73
N TYR A 9 -9.60 -17.91 8.52
CA TYR A 9 -8.36 -17.84 7.76
C TYR A 9 -8.02 -16.36 7.55
N VAL A 10 -6.89 -15.90 8.08
CA VAL A 10 -6.52 -14.48 8.08
C VAL A 10 -5.09 -14.27 7.60
N LEU A 11 -4.85 -13.15 6.92
CA LEU A 11 -3.49 -12.69 6.63
C LEU A 11 -2.93 -11.97 7.86
N ASN A 12 -1.64 -12.16 8.14
CA ASN A 12 -0.94 -11.34 9.13
C ASN A 12 -0.66 -9.95 8.58
N ASN A 13 -1.64 -9.06 8.69
CA ASN A 13 -1.56 -7.69 8.17
C ASN A 13 -0.50 -6.84 8.88
N TYR A 14 -0.20 -7.10 10.14
CA TYR A 14 0.89 -6.42 10.84
C TYR A 14 2.24 -6.75 10.19
N ASN A 15 2.52 -8.02 9.98
CA ASN A 15 3.75 -8.44 9.31
C ASN A 15 3.81 -7.98 7.84
N ALA A 16 2.68 -7.81 7.17
CA ALA A 16 2.64 -7.20 5.85
C ALA A 16 3.20 -5.76 5.87
N GLY A 17 2.80 -4.97 6.86
CA GLY A 17 3.37 -3.63 7.09
C GLY A 17 4.86 -3.68 7.42
N VAL A 18 5.27 -4.60 8.30
CA VAL A 18 6.68 -4.81 8.67
C VAL A 18 7.55 -5.11 7.45
N LEU A 19 7.11 -6.01 6.55
CA LEU A 19 7.85 -6.36 5.34
C LEU A 19 8.08 -5.15 4.43
N VAL A 20 7.02 -4.38 4.13
CA VAL A 20 7.11 -3.19 3.28
C VAL A 20 8.03 -2.14 3.89
N ALA A 21 7.93 -1.89 5.22
CA ALA A 21 8.77 -0.92 5.90
C ALA A 21 10.25 -1.31 5.84
N ARG A 22 10.59 -2.55 6.20
CA ARG A 22 11.98 -3.05 6.15
C ARG A 22 12.56 -2.99 4.75
N TYR A 23 11.76 -3.34 3.75
CA TYR A 23 12.16 -3.29 2.34
C TYR A 23 12.50 -1.86 1.92
N LEU A 24 11.63 -0.88 2.16
CA LEU A 24 11.87 0.52 1.81
C LEU A 24 13.06 1.13 2.58
N ILE A 25 13.20 0.82 3.86
CA ILE A 25 14.36 1.26 4.66
C ILE A 25 15.65 0.65 4.09
N GLY A 26 15.63 -0.62 3.66
CA GLY A 26 16.74 -1.30 3.00
C GLY A 26 17.15 -0.65 1.68
N LEU A 27 16.20 -0.05 0.94
CA LEU A 27 16.45 0.75 -0.25
C LEU A 27 16.93 2.18 0.05
N GLY A 28 17.08 2.55 1.32
CA GLY A 28 17.56 3.86 1.76
C GLY A 28 16.47 4.90 1.97
N HIS A 29 15.18 4.58 1.82
CA HIS A 29 14.10 5.54 2.08
C HIS A 29 14.03 5.89 3.56
N ARG A 30 14.01 7.19 3.86
CA ARG A 30 13.93 7.74 5.22
C ARG A 30 12.73 8.68 5.40
N SER A 31 12.13 9.13 4.29
CA SER A 31 10.92 9.95 4.28
C SER A 31 9.84 9.29 3.43
N VAL A 32 8.79 8.80 4.09
CA VAL A 32 7.75 7.95 3.48
C VAL A 32 6.36 8.47 3.83
N ALA A 33 5.48 8.53 2.84
CA ALA A 33 4.06 8.83 3.04
C ALA A 33 3.20 7.57 2.89
N CYS A 34 2.44 7.24 3.93
CA CYS A 34 1.41 6.22 3.88
C CYS A 34 0.07 6.86 3.51
N ILE A 35 -0.50 6.44 2.38
CA ILE A 35 -1.78 6.91 1.85
C ILE A 35 -2.87 5.88 2.14
N ALA A 36 -3.90 6.32 2.85
CA ALA A 36 -4.95 5.42 3.32
C ALA A 36 -6.36 6.00 3.07
N THR A 37 -7.31 5.13 2.73
CA THR A 37 -8.72 5.36 2.97
C THR A 37 -9.01 5.32 4.47
N PRO A 38 -10.23 5.61 4.95
CA PRO A 38 -10.50 5.74 6.38
C PRO A 38 -9.95 4.58 7.22
N LEU A 39 -9.28 4.93 8.30
CA LEU A 39 -8.66 4.02 9.26
C LEU A 39 -9.57 3.94 10.50
N ASN A 40 -10.57 3.07 10.46
CA ASN A 40 -11.50 2.83 11.57
C ASN A 40 -11.45 1.36 12.01
N LYS A 41 -12.18 1.03 13.08
CA LYS A 41 -12.21 -0.33 13.63
C LYS A 41 -12.79 -1.35 12.64
N ASP A 42 -13.63 -0.93 11.72
CA ASP A 42 -14.23 -1.79 10.70
C ASP A 42 -13.21 -2.20 9.64
N ASN A 43 -12.16 -1.38 9.45
CA ASN A 43 -11.03 -1.63 8.54
C ASN A 43 -9.77 -2.09 9.29
N SER A 44 -9.92 -3.07 10.18
CA SER A 44 -8.84 -3.56 11.05
C SER A 44 -7.59 -4.03 10.28
N ALA A 45 -7.73 -4.56 9.05
CA ALA A 45 -6.59 -4.94 8.21
C ALA A 45 -5.72 -3.73 7.84
N ARG A 46 -6.33 -2.61 7.42
CA ARG A 46 -5.62 -1.36 7.10
C ARG A 46 -4.88 -0.80 8.31
N LEU A 47 -5.53 -0.82 9.48
CA LEU A 47 -4.90 -0.39 10.74
C LEU A 47 -3.70 -1.25 11.10
N ARG A 48 -3.81 -2.58 11.00
CA ARG A 48 -2.70 -3.49 11.31
C ARG A 48 -1.52 -3.32 10.37
N ARG A 49 -1.75 -3.10 9.06
CA ARG A 49 -0.70 -2.74 8.10
C ARG A 49 0.03 -1.47 8.52
N LEU A 50 -0.73 -0.42 8.86
CA LEU A 50 -0.18 0.86 9.31
C LEU A 50 0.61 0.73 10.61
N GLU A 51 0.15 -0.06 11.58
CA GLU A 51 0.87 -0.32 12.82
C GLU A 51 2.24 -0.95 12.54
N GLY A 52 2.28 -2.01 11.72
CA GLY A 52 3.54 -2.66 11.34
C GLY A 52 4.52 -1.72 10.62
N LEU A 53 4.02 -0.90 9.69
CA LEU A 53 4.81 0.14 9.02
C LEU A 53 5.41 1.12 10.04
N ARG A 54 4.55 1.69 10.89
CA ARG A 54 4.92 2.73 11.86
C ARG A 54 5.94 2.23 12.87
N ASP A 55 5.74 1.03 13.41
CA ASP A 55 6.61 0.47 14.43
C ASP A 55 8.02 0.26 13.90
N VAL A 56 8.17 -0.29 12.70
CA VAL A 56 9.47 -0.48 12.06
C VAL A 56 10.14 0.86 11.73
N PHE A 57 9.40 1.84 11.18
CA PHE A 57 9.98 3.16 10.89
C PHE A 57 10.44 3.86 12.18
N ARG A 58 9.66 3.78 13.25
CA ARG A 58 10.02 4.38 14.54
C ARG A 58 11.28 3.75 15.15
N GLU A 59 11.42 2.43 15.03
CA GLU A 59 12.54 1.68 15.60
C GLU A 59 13.82 1.80 14.76
N ALA A 60 13.70 1.55 13.45
CA ALA A 60 14.87 1.42 12.57
C ALA A 60 15.26 2.74 11.87
N CYS A 61 14.41 3.77 11.95
CA CYS A 61 14.65 5.05 11.30
C CYS A 61 14.13 6.22 12.15
N PRO A 62 14.64 6.41 13.40
CA PRO A 62 14.12 7.40 14.34
C PRO A 62 14.22 8.84 13.84
N GLU A 63 15.25 9.16 13.03
CA GLU A 63 15.42 10.46 12.38
C GLU A 63 14.63 10.59 11.07
N GLY A 64 13.95 9.51 10.66
CA GLY A 64 13.15 9.47 9.45
C GLY A 64 11.78 10.13 9.63
N ARG A 65 11.16 10.46 8.50
CA ARG A 65 9.82 11.03 8.48
C ARG A 65 8.81 9.99 7.98
N PHE A 66 7.87 9.62 8.82
CA PHE A 66 6.77 8.74 8.44
C PHE A 66 5.43 9.48 8.55
N LEU A 67 4.87 9.81 7.41
CA LEU A 67 3.62 10.56 7.30
C LEU A 67 2.44 9.61 7.05
N VAL A 68 1.32 9.88 7.69
CA VAL A 68 0.06 9.20 7.39
C VAL A 68 -0.92 10.22 6.84
N ARG A 69 -1.49 9.93 5.68
CA ARG A 69 -2.52 10.74 5.05
C ARG A 69 -3.75 9.89 4.80
N THR A 70 -4.86 10.38 5.28
CA THR A 70 -6.17 9.75 5.12
C THR A 70 -7.22 10.80 4.79
N CYS A 71 -8.38 10.36 4.36
CA CYS A 71 -9.54 11.20 4.09
C CYS A 71 -10.74 10.71 4.90
N THR A 72 -11.76 11.55 4.97
CA THR A 72 -13.07 11.16 5.51
C THR A 72 -13.92 10.68 4.35
N ILE A 73 -14.38 9.44 4.42
CA ILE A 73 -15.29 8.81 3.47
C ILE A 73 -16.38 8.14 4.31
N THR A 74 -17.64 8.33 3.94
CA THR A 74 -18.72 7.60 4.60
C THR A 74 -18.80 6.16 4.07
N PRO A 75 -19.35 5.20 4.85
CA PRO A 75 -19.53 3.84 4.37
C PRO A 75 -20.43 3.76 3.12
N GLU A 76 -21.35 4.69 2.92
CA GLU A 76 -22.20 4.80 1.73
C GLU A 76 -21.38 5.20 0.50
N GLN A 77 -20.49 6.17 0.65
CA GLN A 77 -19.57 6.59 -0.41
C GLN A 77 -18.61 5.47 -0.80
N GLU A 78 -18.07 4.75 0.19
CA GLU A 78 -17.14 3.63 -0.06
C GLU A 78 -17.83 2.48 -0.83
N ARG A 79 -19.13 2.22 -0.58
CA ARG A 79 -19.90 1.20 -1.30
C ARG A 79 -20.45 1.66 -2.64
N GLY A 80 -20.73 2.94 -2.79
CA GLY A 80 -21.40 3.50 -3.97
C GLY A 80 -20.50 3.98 -5.08
N ASP A 81 -19.20 4.15 -4.82
CA ASP A 81 -18.25 4.69 -5.79
C ASP A 81 -17.03 3.77 -5.94
N LEU A 82 -17.01 2.99 -7.01
CA LEU A 82 -15.93 2.05 -7.33
C LEU A 82 -14.57 2.74 -7.54
N ASN A 83 -14.55 4.04 -7.81
CA ASN A 83 -13.33 4.81 -8.05
C ASN A 83 -12.83 5.55 -6.80
N ILE A 84 -13.50 5.42 -5.66
CA ILE A 84 -13.21 6.22 -4.48
C ILE A 84 -11.80 5.99 -3.94
N GLU A 85 -11.31 4.76 -3.98
CA GLU A 85 -9.96 4.41 -3.53
C GLU A 85 -8.90 5.03 -4.44
N HIS A 86 -9.05 4.89 -5.74
CA HIS A 86 -8.17 5.50 -6.72
C HIS A 86 -8.14 7.03 -6.58
N ARG A 87 -9.30 7.68 -6.54
CA ARG A 87 -9.42 9.14 -6.36
C ARG A 87 -8.81 9.62 -5.04
N THR A 88 -8.94 8.84 -3.98
CA THR A 88 -8.31 9.11 -2.68
C THR A 88 -6.79 9.08 -2.80
N GLY A 89 -6.25 8.03 -3.43
CA GLY A 89 -4.83 7.89 -3.69
C GLY A 89 -4.28 9.08 -4.46
N TYR A 90 -4.93 9.43 -5.56
CA TYR A 90 -4.57 10.57 -6.42
C TYR A 90 -4.55 11.89 -5.64
N THR A 91 -5.64 12.21 -4.95
CA THR A 91 -5.80 13.48 -4.26
C THR A 91 -4.80 13.66 -3.11
N LEU A 92 -4.60 12.60 -2.32
CA LEU A 92 -3.69 12.66 -1.17
C LEU A 92 -2.23 12.67 -1.60
N ALA A 93 -1.86 11.93 -2.65
CA ALA A 93 -0.51 11.93 -3.19
C ALA A 93 -0.11 13.32 -3.70
N ARG A 94 -0.97 13.99 -4.48
CA ARG A 94 -0.72 15.35 -4.96
C ARG A 94 -0.44 16.34 -3.82
N ARG A 95 -1.13 16.22 -2.70
CA ARG A 95 -0.88 17.04 -1.51
C ARG A 95 0.48 16.71 -0.88
N CYS A 96 0.83 15.44 -0.78
CA CYS A 96 2.11 15.00 -0.23
C CYS A 96 3.31 15.40 -1.09
N MET A 97 3.16 15.40 -2.41
CA MET A 97 4.25 15.77 -3.33
C MET A 97 4.66 17.24 -3.21
N ALA A 98 3.81 18.09 -2.65
CA ALA A 98 4.19 19.46 -2.27
C ALA A 98 5.21 19.50 -1.10
N GLU A 99 5.32 18.39 -0.36
CA GLU A 99 6.30 18.20 0.71
C GLU A 99 7.56 17.59 0.10
N ARG A 100 8.62 18.41 -0.05
CA ARG A 100 9.81 18.12 -0.88
C ARG A 100 10.69 16.95 -0.46
N ASP A 101 10.52 16.42 0.73
CA ASP A 101 11.40 15.41 1.30
C ASP A 101 10.87 13.96 1.15
N ILE A 102 9.62 13.77 0.72
CA ILE A 102 9.06 12.43 0.51
C ILE A 102 9.77 11.75 -0.67
N THR A 103 10.22 10.51 -0.44
CA THR A 103 10.91 9.69 -1.45
C THR A 103 10.18 8.40 -1.78
N ALA A 104 9.22 7.98 -0.94
CA ALA A 104 8.40 6.81 -1.20
C ALA A 104 6.96 6.99 -0.71
N PHE A 105 6.05 6.32 -1.41
CA PHE A 105 4.65 6.17 -1.04
C PHE A 105 4.33 4.72 -0.71
N VAL A 106 3.55 4.52 0.33
CA VAL A 106 2.92 3.24 0.66
C VAL A 106 1.42 3.44 0.65
N ALA A 107 0.72 2.81 -0.26
CA ALA A 107 -0.74 2.83 -0.32
C ALA A 107 -1.32 1.63 0.43
N VAL A 108 -2.45 1.80 1.12
CA VAL A 108 -3.08 0.72 1.92
C VAL A 108 -3.58 -0.46 1.10
N ASN A 109 -3.79 -0.27 -0.21
CA ASN A 109 -4.10 -1.31 -1.19
C ASN A 109 -3.68 -0.86 -2.60
N ASP A 110 -3.77 -1.77 -3.57
CA ASP A 110 -3.32 -1.53 -4.93
C ASP A 110 -4.20 -0.50 -5.67
N MET A 111 -5.49 -0.41 -5.38
CA MET A 111 -6.37 0.58 -6.01
C MET A 111 -6.00 2.01 -5.58
N VAL A 112 -5.67 2.20 -4.31
CA VAL A 112 -5.12 3.48 -3.81
C VAL A 112 -3.76 3.74 -4.44
N ALA A 113 -2.91 2.69 -4.60
CA ALA A 113 -1.60 2.83 -5.23
C ALA A 113 -1.69 3.31 -6.69
N TYR A 114 -2.67 2.85 -7.46
CA TYR A 114 -2.87 3.35 -8.83
C TYR A 114 -3.23 4.82 -8.87
N GLY A 115 -4.05 5.30 -7.93
CA GLY A 115 -4.31 6.72 -7.80
C GLY A 115 -3.05 7.52 -7.47
N VAL A 116 -2.20 7.00 -6.59
CA VAL A 116 -0.89 7.59 -6.29
C VAL A 116 0.00 7.61 -7.52
N LEU A 117 0.05 6.51 -8.27
CA LEU A 117 0.83 6.38 -9.51
C LEU A 117 0.44 7.43 -10.54
N ASP A 118 -0.86 7.56 -10.80
CA ASP A 118 -1.36 8.56 -11.75
C ASP A 118 -1.00 9.98 -11.33
N ALA A 119 -1.12 10.31 -10.03
CA ALA A 119 -0.71 11.61 -9.51
C ALA A 119 0.79 11.90 -9.72
N ILE A 120 1.65 10.90 -9.54
CA ILE A 120 3.08 11.02 -9.76
C ILE A 120 3.37 11.24 -11.25
N LEU A 121 2.83 10.40 -12.12
CA LEU A 121 3.09 10.46 -13.57
C LEU A 121 2.55 11.75 -14.20
N GLU A 122 1.37 12.21 -13.81
CA GLU A 122 0.80 13.48 -14.29
C GLU A 122 1.58 14.72 -13.82
N SER A 123 2.33 14.62 -12.72
CA SER A 123 3.22 15.70 -12.29
C SER A 123 4.52 15.79 -13.11
N GLY A 124 4.76 14.82 -14.01
CA GLY A 124 6.00 14.68 -14.75
C GLY A 124 7.11 13.96 -13.97
N ALA A 125 6.84 13.50 -12.76
CA ALA A 125 7.78 12.70 -11.98
C ALA A 125 7.76 11.22 -12.40
N ARG A 126 8.80 10.49 -12.06
CA ARG A 126 9.02 9.11 -12.49
C ARG A 126 8.96 8.13 -11.31
N VAL A 127 8.51 6.94 -11.59
CA VAL A 127 8.52 5.81 -10.68
C VAL A 127 9.39 4.71 -11.31
N PRO A 128 10.44 4.23 -10.64
CA PRO A 128 10.79 4.47 -9.24
C PRO A 128 11.79 5.61 -8.98
N GLU A 129 12.30 6.32 -10.02
CA GLU A 129 13.47 7.19 -9.94
C GLU A 129 13.27 8.42 -9.04
N ASP A 130 12.09 9.02 -9.05
CA ASP A 130 11.77 10.19 -8.22
C ASP A 130 10.98 9.78 -6.96
N TYR A 131 10.12 8.76 -7.09
CA TYR A 131 9.35 8.19 -5.99
C TYR A 131 9.23 6.68 -6.11
N SER A 132 9.53 5.94 -5.05
CA SER A 132 9.13 4.54 -4.91
C SER A 132 7.65 4.43 -4.51
N LEU A 133 6.98 3.36 -4.96
CA LEU A 133 5.58 3.10 -4.66
C LEU A 133 5.36 1.63 -4.29
N CYS A 134 4.74 1.37 -3.13
CA CYS A 134 4.28 0.06 -2.70
C CYS A 134 2.77 0.04 -2.48
N GLY A 135 2.15 -1.10 -2.84
CA GLY A 135 0.74 -1.41 -2.56
C GLY A 135 0.57 -2.65 -1.68
N PHE A 136 -0.68 -3.10 -1.57
CA PHE A 136 -1.08 -4.38 -0.96
C PHE A 136 -2.22 -4.94 -1.78
N ASP A 137 -2.33 -6.26 -1.85
CA ASP A 137 -3.36 -7.14 -2.40
C ASP A 137 -2.92 -7.92 -3.65
N ASN A 138 -1.88 -7.48 -4.37
CA ASN A 138 -1.37 -8.09 -5.60
C ASN A 138 -2.48 -8.40 -6.61
N ILE A 139 -3.36 -7.42 -6.85
CA ILE A 139 -4.46 -7.57 -7.82
C ILE A 139 -3.94 -7.72 -9.25
N TYR A 140 -4.74 -8.34 -10.11
CA TYR A 140 -4.34 -8.64 -11.49
C TYR A 140 -3.72 -7.47 -12.27
N PRO A 141 -4.21 -6.21 -12.20
CA PRO A 141 -3.58 -5.07 -12.86
C PRO A 141 -2.14 -4.79 -12.42
N SER A 142 -1.73 -5.22 -11.23
CA SER A 142 -0.37 -4.99 -10.70
C SER A 142 0.72 -5.67 -11.53
N HIS A 143 0.35 -6.65 -12.35
CA HIS A 143 1.25 -7.35 -13.28
C HIS A 143 1.44 -6.62 -14.62
N PHE A 144 0.46 -5.81 -15.04
CA PHE A 144 0.38 -5.25 -16.41
C PHE A 144 0.53 -3.73 -16.47
N SER A 145 0.60 -3.05 -15.34
CA SER A 145 0.80 -1.61 -15.35
C SER A 145 2.12 -1.25 -16.02
N ARG A 146 2.18 -0.09 -16.70
CA ARG A 146 3.42 0.45 -17.28
C ARG A 146 4.57 0.45 -16.27
N VAL A 147 4.21 0.55 -14.99
CA VAL A 147 5.10 0.41 -13.85
C VAL A 147 4.59 -0.78 -13.05
N GLY A 148 5.25 -1.93 -13.14
CA GLY A 148 4.88 -3.10 -12.35
C GLY A 148 4.88 -2.77 -10.85
N LEU A 149 3.72 -2.89 -10.20
CA LEU A 149 3.55 -2.45 -8.82
C LEU A 149 4.15 -3.46 -7.83
N THR A 150 5.11 -3.01 -7.03
CA THR A 150 5.59 -3.73 -5.83
C THR A 150 4.46 -3.75 -4.81
N THR A 151 4.05 -4.94 -4.38
CA THR A 151 2.85 -5.12 -3.55
C THR A 151 2.98 -6.36 -2.66
N VAL A 152 2.08 -6.51 -1.70
CA VAL A 152 2.02 -7.68 -0.82
C VAL A 152 0.97 -8.66 -1.33
N GLU A 153 1.38 -9.93 -1.51
CA GLU A 153 0.51 -11.01 -1.93
C GLU A 153 -0.44 -11.42 -0.80
N HIS A 154 -1.70 -11.59 -1.14
CA HIS A 154 -2.77 -11.97 -0.21
C HIS A 154 -3.23 -13.42 -0.34
N HIS A 155 -2.76 -14.18 -1.34
CA HIS A 155 -3.15 -15.57 -1.60
C HIS A 155 -4.67 -15.79 -1.60
N ILE A 156 -5.43 -14.91 -2.29
CA ILE A 156 -6.91 -14.87 -2.24
C ILE A 156 -7.53 -16.21 -2.66
N ALA A 157 -6.99 -16.83 -3.72
CA ALA A 157 -7.49 -18.12 -4.21
C ALA A 157 -7.31 -19.26 -3.17
N GLU A 158 -6.15 -19.28 -2.50
CA GLU A 158 -5.86 -20.25 -1.45
C GLU A 158 -6.72 -20.04 -0.21
N LYS A 159 -6.91 -18.76 0.18
CA LYS A 159 -7.85 -18.40 1.26
C LYS A 159 -9.26 -18.90 0.98
N GLY A 160 -9.74 -18.70 -0.25
CA GLY A 160 -11.07 -19.15 -0.66
C GLY A 160 -11.21 -20.67 -0.55
N ARG A 161 -10.22 -21.41 -1.05
CA ARG A 161 -10.18 -22.89 -0.96
C ARG A 161 -10.17 -23.36 0.48
N SER A 162 -9.24 -22.85 1.29
CA SER A 162 -9.11 -23.24 2.70
C SER A 162 -10.34 -22.88 3.51
N ALA A 163 -10.96 -21.73 3.27
CA ALA A 163 -12.21 -21.36 3.94
C ALA A 163 -13.35 -22.33 3.60
N LEU A 164 -13.46 -22.75 2.33
CA LEU A 164 -14.45 -23.73 1.90
C LEU A 164 -14.20 -25.12 2.53
N GLU A 165 -12.95 -25.58 2.57
CA GLU A 165 -12.57 -26.83 3.23
C GLU A 165 -12.89 -26.81 4.73
N MET A 166 -12.58 -25.71 5.42
CA MET A 166 -12.91 -25.51 6.83
C MET A 166 -14.42 -25.54 7.07
N LEU A 167 -15.21 -24.91 6.19
CA LEU A 167 -16.66 -24.95 6.26
C LEU A 167 -17.21 -26.35 6.01
N HIS A 168 -16.73 -27.04 4.99
CA HIS A 168 -17.13 -28.43 4.68
C HIS A 168 -16.86 -29.35 5.87
N ASN A 169 -15.64 -29.29 6.42
CA ASN A 169 -15.28 -30.12 7.58
C ASN A 169 -16.17 -29.82 8.79
N ARG A 170 -16.55 -28.58 9.02
CA ARG A 170 -17.44 -28.22 10.11
C ARG A 170 -18.87 -28.75 9.93
N ILE A 171 -19.36 -28.76 8.69
CA ILE A 171 -20.69 -29.31 8.38
C ILE A 171 -20.70 -30.82 8.55
N THR A 172 -19.66 -31.52 8.07
CA THR A 172 -19.58 -32.98 8.09
C THR A 172 -19.23 -33.54 9.48
N SER A 173 -18.40 -32.84 10.26
CA SER A 173 -17.97 -33.30 11.60
C SER A 173 -18.94 -32.91 12.73
N GLY A 174 -19.95 -32.09 12.45
CA GLY A 174 -20.97 -31.72 13.41
C GLY A 174 -20.49 -30.71 14.49
N PRO A 175 -21.30 -30.49 15.54
CA PRO A 175 -21.11 -29.42 16.52
C PRO A 175 -19.89 -29.55 17.46
N GLY A 176 -19.23 -30.72 17.47
CA GLY A 176 -18.01 -30.99 18.28
C GLY A 176 -16.70 -30.54 17.63
N CYS A 177 -16.73 -29.97 16.42
CA CYS A 177 -15.54 -29.60 15.71
C CYS A 177 -14.81 -28.41 16.38
N SER A 178 -13.50 -28.54 16.56
CA SER A 178 -12.66 -27.49 17.13
C SER A 178 -12.65 -26.20 16.27
N ILE A 179 -12.54 -25.04 16.93
CA ILE A 179 -12.34 -23.77 16.26
C ILE A 179 -10.88 -23.69 15.80
N THR A 180 -10.67 -23.49 14.51
CA THR A 180 -9.33 -23.39 13.91
C THR A 180 -9.10 -21.97 13.39
N ARG A 181 -7.96 -21.39 13.76
CA ARG A 181 -7.47 -20.15 13.19
C ARG A 181 -6.21 -20.43 12.38
N VAL A 182 -6.28 -20.19 11.08
CA VAL A 182 -5.12 -20.23 10.18
C VAL A 182 -4.67 -18.82 9.91
N GLU A 183 -3.43 -18.51 10.27
CA GLU A 183 -2.80 -17.24 9.98
C GLU A 183 -1.75 -17.43 8.89
N VAL A 184 -1.91 -16.69 7.79
CA VAL A 184 -1.01 -16.76 6.63
C VAL A 184 0.00 -15.63 6.73
N MET A 185 1.26 -15.97 6.51
CA MET A 185 2.33 -14.98 6.43
C MET A 185 2.28 -14.28 5.08
N PRO A 186 2.44 -12.95 5.06
CA PRO A 186 2.48 -12.17 3.82
C PRO A 186 3.77 -12.41 3.07
N GLU A 187 3.72 -12.24 1.74
CA GLU A 187 4.86 -12.24 0.85
C GLU A 187 4.94 -10.92 0.09
N LEU A 188 6.14 -10.31 0.04
CA LEU A 188 6.37 -9.10 -0.75
C LEU A 188 6.74 -9.47 -2.18
N VAL A 189 5.93 -9.05 -3.12
CA VAL A 189 6.17 -9.21 -4.56
C VAL A 189 6.84 -7.95 -5.08
N VAL A 190 8.15 -8.00 -5.24
CA VAL A 190 8.94 -6.87 -5.72
C VAL A 190 8.83 -6.76 -7.24
N ARG A 191 8.53 -5.54 -7.74
CA ARG A 191 8.47 -5.19 -9.16
C ARG A 191 9.17 -3.85 -9.41
N SER A 192 8.87 -3.21 -10.54
CA SER A 192 9.57 -2.02 -11.02
C SER A 192 9.15 -0.70 -10.37
N SER A 193 8.12 -0.68 -9.52
CA SER A 193 7.66 0.56 -8.87
C SER A 193 8.50 1.00 -7.66
N THR A 194 9.54 0.24 -7.31
CA THR A 194 10.43 0.57 -6.20
C THR A 194 11.88 0.49 -6.63
N GLY A 195 12.69 1.41 -6.14
CA GLY A 195 14.13 1.51 -6.39
C GLY A 195 14.85 2.14 -5.20
N PRO A 196 16.18 2.32 -5.28
CA PRO A 196 16.94 3.03 -4.26
C PRO A 196 16.38 4.43 -4.03
N ALA A 197 16.41 4.90 -2.78
CA ALA A 197 15.99 6.25 -2.45
C ALA A 197 16.78 7.27 -3.29
N PRO A 198 16.12 8.26 -3.92
CA PRO A 198 16.82 9.28 -4.68
C PRO A 198 17.79 10.01 -3.77
N VAL A 199 19.01 10.26 -4.26
CA VAL A 199 19.98 11.10 -3.56
C VAL A 199 19.32 12.47 -3.39
N GLN A 200 19.18 12.96 -2.16
CA GLN A 200 18.54 14.24 -1.87
C GLN A 200 19.13 15.31 -2.78
N ARG A 201 18.31 15.86 -3.64
CA ARG A 201 18.68 17.09 -4.36
C ARG A 201 18.86 18.16 -3.30
N GLN A 202 20.11 18.61 -3.11
CA GLN A 202 20.40 19.77 -2.27
C GLN A 202 19.45 20.89 -2.67
N ALA A 203 18.80 21.52 -1.70
CA ALA A 203 17.83 22.56 -1.91
C ALA A 203 18.45 23.69 -2.76
N GLY A 204 18.01 23.84 -4.02
CA GLY A 204 18.48 24.97 -4.82
C GLY A 204 18.44 24.85 -6.35
N GLY A 205 17.54 24.07 -6.95
CA GLY A 205 17.35 24.16 -8.41
C GLY A 205 15.86 24.22 -8.79
N PRO A 206 15.40 25.22 -9.56
CA PRO A 206 14.07 25.23 -10.12
C PRO A 206 13.91 24.04 -11.06
N LEU A 207 12.74 23.39 -11.04
CA LEU A 207 12.32 22.42 -12.04
C LEU A 207 12.47 23.07 -13.41
N GLY A 208 13.44 22.61 -14.20
CA GLY A 208 13.65 23.08 -15.56
C GLY A 208 12.38 22.81 -16.36
N ARG A 209 11.68 23.86 -16.75
CA ARG A 209 10.70 23.79 -17.83
C ARG A 209 11.42 23.29 -19.07
N PRO A 210 10.86 22.32 -19.83
CA PRO A 210 11.37 22.05 -21.16
C PRO A 210 11.29 23.34 -21.96
N GLN A 211 12.41 23.79 -22.48
CA GLN A 211 12.45 24.85 -23.46
C GLN A 211 11.68 24.36 -24.69
N ALA A 212 10.62 25.06 -25.05
CA ALA A 212 10.01 24.94 -26.35
C ALA A 212 11.10 25.30 -27.37
N GLU A 213 11.49 24.38 -28.22
CA GLU A 213 12.28 24.66 -29.42
C GLU A 213 11.41 25.53 -30.31
N ASP A 214 11.87 26.78 -30.48
CA ASP A 214 11.38 27.76 -31.43
C ASP A 214 11.88 27.31 -32.82
N ASP A 215 11.07 26.56 -33.54
CA ASP A 215 11.29 26.28 -34.96
C ASP A 215 10.87 27.53 -35.76
N GLY A 216 11.79 28.46 -35.85
CA GLY A 216 11.76 29.51 -36.87
C GLY A 216 12.15 28.98 -38.22
N ARG A 217 11.17 28.78 -39.09
CA ARG A 217 11.16 29.15 -40.54
C ARG A 217 9.97 28.52 -41.25
#